data_d20dcf7e8764698b7c89f39b4aa79cd6
#
_entry.id   d20dcf7e8764698b7c89f39b4aa79cd6
#
_cell.length_a   1.000
_cell.length_b   1.000
_cell.length_c   1.000
_cell.angle_alpha   90.00
_cell.angle_beta   90.00
_cell.angle_gamma   90.00
#
_symmetry.space_group_name_H-M   'P 1'
#
loop_
_entity.id
_entity.type
_entity.pdbx_description
1 polymer ?
#
loop_
_entity_poly.entity_id
_entity_poly.type
_entity_poly.pdbx_seq_one_letter_code
_entity_poly.pdbx_strand_id
1 'polypeptide(L)'
;HGILVPKPMKKYCNQRVLVTEYITGVLFSHYIAMSESEVDKVRRWEIENNVIPERVGKKLYSSFFRQLFEDNIVHGDLSSGNVVLLKNSKLAFINFGSVDRGEATMVQKLRVITKSIAENELEKAAEFLLDLSPSFPVIDINVVKQDMVRTLRAWYLRTPIKNLDYGEKSIMVVFNDLHKIMNANRINVSWGLIKTFRSWFQVDSSMRYLLPDIDHIRQFRRYFRSRERRQFKKVMRPKTLRSSLMGIPETISEYRMF
;
A
#
# COMPACT_ATOMS: atom_id res chain seq x y z
N HIS A 1 8.28 -10.41 -8.53
CA HIS A 1 8.02 -9.78 -9.46
C HIS A 1 6.66 -9.90 -10.18
N GLY A 2 6.48 -9.35 -11.40
CA GLY A 2 5.20 -9.26 -12.11
C GLY A 2 4.63 -7.85 -12.16
N ILE A 3 5.44 -6.85 -11.77
CA ILE A 3 5.16 -5.43 -11.96
C ILE A 3 6.27 -4.86 -12.84
N LEU A 4 5.86 -4.15 -13.89
CA LEU A 4 6.74 -3.46 -14.81
C LEU A 4 6.66 -1.96 -14.57
N VAL A 5 7.76 -1.30 -14.87
CA VAL A 5 7.87 0.16 -14.93
C VAL A 5 8.53 0.49 -16.26
N PRO A 6 7.96 1.38 -17.08
CA PRO A 6 8.55 1.75 -18.36
C PRO A 6 9.92 2.38 -18.17
N LYS A 7 10.91 1.89 -18.90
CA LYS A 7 12.26 2.43 -18.82
C LYS A 7 12.37 3.74 -19.58
N PRO A 8 13.04 4.76 -19.04
CA PRO A 8 13.28 5.99 -19.78
C PRO A 8 14.30 5.74 -20.91
N MET A 9 13.99 6.25 -22.09
CA MET A 9 14.87 6.23 -23.26
C MET A 9 15.74 7.47 -23.25
N LYS A 10 16.78 7.49 -22.42
CA LYS A 10 17.61 8.66 -22.09
C LYS A 10 18.06 9.47 -23.30
N LYS A 11 18.35 8.80 -24.44
CA LYS A 11 18.75 9.42 -25.71
C LYS A 11 17.73 10.45 -26.22
N TYR A 12 16.45 10.25 -25.89
CA TYR A 12 15.34 11.09 -26.36
C TYR A 12 14.74 11.95 -25.25
N CYS A 13 15.31 11.92 -24.05
CA CYS A 13 14.86 12.72 -22.92
C CYS A 13 15.63 14.03 -22.81
N ASN A 14 14.97 15.09 -22.36
CA ASN A 14 15.57 16.36 -21.98
C ASN A 14 14.83 16.97 -20.77
N GLN A 15 15.14 18.21 -20.40
CA GLN A 15 14.50 18.87 -19.22
C GLN A 15 12.99 19.06 -19.35
N ARG A 16 12.42 18.98 -20.56
CA ARG A 16 10.98 19.22 -20.83
C ARG A 16 10.27 18.00 -21.40
N VAL A 17 10.99 16.99 -21.84
CA VAL A 17 10.44 15.82 -22.52
C VAL A 17 10.99 14.54 -21.90
N LEU A 18 10.09 13.67 -21.47
CA LEU A 18 10.39 12.32 -21.00
C LEU A 18 9.87 11.31 -22.04
N VAL A 19 10.78 10.55 -22.64
CA VAL A 19 10.43 9.44 -23.54
C VAL A 19 10.70 8.13 -22.81
N THR A 20 9.70 7.24 -22.81
CA THR A 20 9.78 5.95 -22.14
C THR A 20 9.42 4.81 -23.08
N GLU A 21 9.73 3.58 -22.67
CA GLU A 21 9.18 2.38 -23.31
C GLU A 21 7.65 2.47 -23.37
N TYR A 22 7.07 2.05 -24.50
CA TYR A 22 5.63 1.88 -24.59
C TYR A 22 5.22 0.56 -23.93
N ILE A 23 4.22 0.61 -23.05
CA ILE A 23 3.68 -0.57 -22.37
C ILE A 23 2.41 -1.01 -23.10
N THR A 24 2.47 -2.17 -23.73
CA THR A 24 1.31 -2.79 -24.38
C THR A 24 0.45 -3.55 -23.37
N GLY A 25 -0.76 -3.08 -23.14
CA GLY A 25 -1.71 -3.68 -22.21
C GLY A 25 -3.03 -2.93 -22.19
N VAL A 26 -3.90 -3.27 -21.25
CA VAL A 26 -5.21 -2.62 -21.05
C VAL A 26 -5.13 -1.70 -19.84
N LEU A 27 -5.46 -0.43 -20.01
CA LEU A 27 -5.60 0.48 -18.86
C LEU A 27 -6.66 -0.06 -17.91
N PHE A 28 -6.36 -0.04 -16.63
CA PHE A 28 -7.30 -0.57 -15.64
C PHE A 28 -8.62 0.21 -15.62
N SER A 29 -8.61 1.51 -15.93
CA SER A 29 -9.83 2.30 -16.11
C SER A 29 -10.72 1.77 -17.24
N HIS A 30 -10.14 1.34 -18.35
CA HIS A 30 -10.88 0.70 -19.45
C HIS A 30 -11.42 -0.67 -19.03
N TYR A 31 -10.62 -1.46 -18.30
CA TYR A 31 -11.08 -2.74 -17.78
C TYR A 31 -12.28 -2.55 -16.84
N ILE A 32 -12.28 -1.54 -15.96
CA ILE A 32 -13.40 -1.21 -15.07
C ILE A 32 -14.64 -0.88 -15.91
N ALA A 33 -14.55 0.06 -16.85
CA ALA A 33 -15.68 0.48 -17.68
C ALA A 33 -16.29 -0.69 -18.44
N MET A 34 -15.45 -1.56 -19.00
CA MET A 34 -15.90 -2.75 -19.72
C MET A 34 -16.50 -3.81 -18.78
N SER A 35 -16.00 -3.93 -17.54
CA SER A 35 -16.54 -4.86 -16.53
C SER A 35 -17.96 -4.49 -16.11
N GLU A 36 -18.36 -3.22 -16.23
CA GLU A 36 -19.70 -2.75 -15.92
C GLU A 36 -20.67 -2.87 -17.12
N SER A 37 -20.17 -2.78 -18.36
CA SER A 37 -21.00 -2.72 -19.56
C SER A 37 -20.95 -3.98 -20.43
N GLU A 38 -19.82 -4.71 -20.46
CA GLU A 38 -19.56 -5.79 -21.41
C GLU A 38 -18.85 -6.99 -20.74
N VAL A 39 -19.47 -7.54 -19.70
CA VAL A 39 -18.92 -8.59 -18.82
C VAL A 39 -18.37 -9.79 -19.61
N ASP A 40 -19.05 -10.24 -20.66
CA ASP A 40 -18.62 -11.40 -21.45
C ASP A 40 -17.37 -11.13 -22.29
N LYS A 41 -17.18 -9.89 -22.75
CA LYS A 41 -15.95 -9.49 -23.43
C LYS A 41 -14.77 -9.48 -22.46
N VAL A 42 -14.99 -8.97 -21.26
CA VAL A 42 -13.96 -8.95 -20.21
C VAL A 42 -13.56 -10.37 -19.84
N ARG A 43 -14.49 -11.27 -19.61
CA ARG A 43 -14.21 -12.69 -19.29
C ARG A 43 -13.41 -13.38 -20.40
N ARG A 44 -13.79 -13.17 -21.67
CA ARG A 44 -13.01 -13.70 -22.81
C ARG A 44 -11.59 -13.17 -22.83
N TRP A 45 -11.44 -11.86 -22.68
CA TRP A 45 -10.13 -11.22 -22.63
C TRP A 45 -9.27 -11.75 -21.46
N GLU A 46 -9.85 -11.96 -20.28
CA GLU A 46 -9.17 -12.54 -19.12
C GLU A 46 -8.63 -13.95 -19.42
N ILE A 47 -9.46 -14.78 -20.04
CA ILE A 47 -9.09 -16.16 -20.41
C ILE A 47 -7.96 -16.13 -21.47
N GLU A 48 -8.13 -15.39 -22.56
CA GLU A 48 -7.18 -15.30 -23.67
C GLU A 48 -5.82 -14.76 -23.23
N ASN A 49 -5.79 -13.86 -22.24
CA ASN A 49 -4.58 -13.24 -21.76
C ASN A 49 -4.05 -13.83 -20.44
N ASN A 50 -4.68 -14.90 -19.93
CA ASN A 50 -4.34 -15.53 -18.66
C ASN A 50 -4.30 -14.49 -17.51
N VAL A 51 -5.33 -13.66 -17.44
CA VAL A 51 -5.49 -12.65 -16.39
C VAL A 51 -6.48 -13.16 -15.36
N ILE A 52 -6.08 -13.20 -14.12
CA ILE A 52 -6.90 -13.58 -12.97
C ILE A 52 -7.00 -12.34 -12.07
N PRO A 53 -8.16 -11.66 -12.02
CA PRO A 53 -8.33 -10.40 -11.28
C PRO A 53 -7.85 -10.48 -9.83
N GLU A 54 -8.17 -11.56 -9.15
CA GLU A 54 -7.73 -11.78 -7.78
C GLU A 54 -6.19 -11.78 -7.62
N ARG A 55 -5.46 -12.36 -8.58
CA ARG A 55 -3.97 -12.34 -8.59
C ARG A 55 -3.45 -10.94 -8.83
N VAL A 56 -4.10 -10.20 -9.72
CA VAL A 56 -3.77 -8.81 -10.04
C VAL A 56 -3.96 -7.94 -8.79
N GLY A 57 -5.12 -8.02 -8.15
CA GLY A 57 -5.44 -7.28 -6.93
C GLY A 57 -4.44 -7.55 -5.79
N LYS A 58 -4.13 -8.82 -5.54
CA LYS A 58 -3.12 -9.20 -4.53
C LYS A 58 -1.73 -8.63 -4.85
N LYS A 59 -1.32 -8.56 -6.12
CA LYS A 59 -0.05 -7.96 -6.53
C LYS A 59 -0.06 -6.45 -6.34
N LEU A 60 -1.12 -5.76 -6.77
CA LEU A 60 -1.28 -4.33 -6.62
C LEU A 60 -1.20 -3.94 -5.13
N TYR A 61 -1.99 -4.59 -4.29
CA TYR A 61 -2.04 -4.35 -2.85
C TYR A 61 -0.68 -4.60 -2.17
N SER A 62 -0.06 -5.73 -2.47
CA SER A 62 1.28 -6.06 -1.92
C SER A 62 2.36 -5.10 -2.40
N SER A 63 2.28 -4.62 -3.65
CA SER A 63 3.22 -3.65 -4.20
C SER A 63 3.11 -2.30 -3.50
N PHE A 64 1.89 -1.82 -3.26
CA PHE A 64 1.66 -0.59 -2.52
C PHE A 64 2.31 -0.63 -1.14
N PHE A 65 2.10 -1.71 -0.38
CA PHE A 65 2.73 -1.84 0.94
C PHE A 65 4.26 -1.93 0.89
N ARG A 66 4.82 -2.55 -0.14
CA ARG A 66 6.28 -2.56 -0.31
C ARG A 66 6.81 -1.16 -0.59
N GLN A 67 6.19 -0.44 -1.50
CA GLN A 67 6.54 0.96 -1.79
C GLN A 67 6.49 1.80 -0.51
N LEU A 68 5.41 1.69 0.27
CA LEU A 68 5.21 2.47 1.49
C LEU A 68 6.15 2.03 2.62
N PHE A 69 6.21 0.74 2.96
CA PHE A 69 6.82 0.26 4.21
C PHE A 69 8.23 -0.30 4.07
N GLU A 70 8.69 -0.61 2.86
CA GLU A 70 10.03 -1.15 2.62
C GLU A 70 10.92 -0.16 1.86
N ASP A 71 10.40 0.45 0.80
CA ASP A 71 11.18 1.31 -0.09
C ASP A 71 11.06 2.80 0.30
N ASN A 72 10.04 3.17 1.08
CA ASN A 72 9.65 4.55 1.38
C ASN A 72 9.58 5.43 0.12
N ILE A 73 9.08 4.85 -0.96
CA ILE A 73 8.83 5.52 -2.24
C ILE A 73 7.44 5.12 -2.68
N VAL A 74 6.51 6.05 -2.66
CA VAL A 74 5.12 5.81 -3.05
C VAL A 74 4.86 6.45 -4.40
N HIS A 75 4.20 5.71 -5.29
CA HIS A 75 3.83 6.23 -6.62
C HIS A 75 3.01 7.53 -6.54
N GLY A 76 2.23 7.69 -5.48
CA GLY A 76 1.45 8.90 -5.19
C GLY A 76 0.15 9.03 -5.99
N ASP A 77 0.02 8.31 -7.12
CA ASP A 77 -1.18 8.29 -7.95
C ASP A 77 -1.39 6.93 -8.63
N LEU A 78 -1.75 5.91 -7.84
CA LEU A 78 -2.14 4.57 -8.33
C LEU A 78 -3.62 4.49 -8.70
N SER A 79 -4.15 5.57 -9.27
CA SER A 79 -5.49 5.55 -9.87
C SER A 79 -5.57 4.55 -11.02
N SER A 80 -6.79 4.14 -11.36
CA SER A 80 -7.02 3.15 -12.43
C SER A 80 -6.50 3.59 -13.81
N GLY A 81 -6.33 4.90 -14.05
CA GLY A 81 -5.72 5.46 -15.26
C GLY A 81 -4.19 5.30 -15.33
N ASN A 82 -3.53 4.97 -14.22
CA ASN A 82 -2.07 4.85 -14.12
C ASN A 82 -1.61 3.40 -13.89
N VAL A 83 -2.54 2.43 -13.94
CA VAL A 83 -2.27 1.00 -13.84
C VAL A 83 -2.64 0.32 -15.14
N VAL A 84 -1.73 -0.47 -15.69
CA VAL A 84 -1.93 -1.24 -16.93
C VAL A 84 -1.97 -2.72 -16.59
N LEU A 85 -3.03 -3.40 -17.04
CA LEU A 85 -3.17 -4.85 -16.95
C LEU A 85 -2.42 -5.51 -18.11
N LEU A 86 -1.61 -6.49 -17.78
CA LEU A 86 -0.78 -7.22 -18.74
C LEU A 86 -1.10 -8.71 -18.69
N LYS A 87 -0.73 -9.42 -19.75
CA LYS A 87 -0.84 -10.90 -19.83
C LYS A 87 -0.21 -11.58 -18.62
N ASN A 88 -0.73 -12.76 -18.27
CA ASN A 88 -0.28 -13.58 -17.14
C ASN A 88 -0.42 -12.87 -15.78
N SER A 89 -1.49 -12.09 -15.62
CA SER A 89 -1.79 -11.34 -14.40
C SER A 89 -0.62 -10.46 -13.95
N LYS A 90 0.17 -9.90 -14.88
CA LYS A 90 1.18 -8.89 -14.59
C LYS A 90 0.55 -7.50 -14.58
N LEU A 91 1.26 -6.54 -14.01
CA LEU A 91 0.88 -5.13 -13.96
C LEU A 91 2.01 -4.26 -14.48
N ALA A 92 1.67 -3.10 -15.02
CA ALA A 92 2.62 -2.02 -15.15
C ALA A 92 2.06 -0.75 -14.48
N PHE A 93 2.98 0.05 -13.92
CA PHE A 93 2.67 1.39 -13.43
C PHE A 93 3.23 2.40 -14.41
N ILE A 94 2.45 3.42 -14.70
CA ILE A 94 2.80 4.54 -15.59
C ILE A 94 2.56 5.86 -14.87
N ASN A 95 3.03 6.97 -15.42
CA ASN A 95 2.83 8.32 -14.89
C ASN A 95 3.42 8.52 -13.49
N PHE A 96 4.74 8.69 -13.41
CA PHE A 96 5.50 8.86 -12.15
C PHE A 96 5.60 10.32 -11.67
N GLY A 97 4.75 11.21 -12.17
CA GLY A 97 4.78 12.64 -11.81
C GLY A 97 4.43 12.94 -10.34
N SER A 98 3.79 12.00 -9.65
CA SER A 98 3.37 12.14 -8.25
C SER A 98 4.19 11.31 -7.26
N VAL A 99 5.30 10.73 -7.70
CA VAL A 99 6.16 9.92 -6.82
C VAL A 99 6.70 10.78 -5.68
N ASP A 100 6.52 10.29 -4.47
CA ASP A 100 6.93 11.00 -3.25
C ASP A 100 7.55 10.03 -2.23
N ARG A 101 8.25 10.60 -1.26
CA ARG A 101 8.76 9.90 -0.07
C ARG A 101 8.01 10.39 1.15
N GLY A 102 7.50 9.46 1.94
CA GLY A 102 6.93 9.80 3.22
C GLY A 102 7.99 10.18 4.25
N GLU A 103 7.62 10.98 5.22
CA GLU A 103 8.46 11.17 6.40
C GLU A 103 8.71 9.83 7.08
N ALA A 104 9.97 9.50 7.35
CA ALA A 104 10.36 8.17 7.81
C ALA A 104 9.68 7.76 9.13
N THR A 105 9.53 8.70 10.07
CA THR A 105 8.85 8.49 11.36
C THR A 105 7.37 8.19 11.16
N MET A 106 6.68 8.96 10.32
CA MET A 106 5.27 8.73 9.97
C MET A 106 5.06 7.36 9.31
N VAL A 107 5.88 7.02 8.33
CA VAL A 107 5.81 5.73 7.63
C VAL A 107 6.06 4.57 8.60
N GLN A 108 6.99 4.74 9.54
CA GLN A 108 7.24 3.75 10.58
C GLN A 108 6.03 3.57 11.51
N LYS A 109 5.40 4.66 11.96
CA LYS A 109 4.18 4.62 12.77
C LYS A 109 3.04 3.94 12.01
N LEU A 110 2.80 4.31 10.74
CA LEU A 110 1.80 3.66 9.89
C LEU A 110 2.04 2.15 9.74
N ARG A 111 3.30 1.73 9.64
CA ARG A 111 3.64 0.31 9.61
C ARG A 111 3.30 -0.39 10.92
N VAL A 112 3.57 0.24 12.07
CA VAL A 112 3.20 -0.31 13.39
C VAL A 112 1.68 -0.41 13.49
N ILE A 113 0.94 0.64 13.16
CA ILE A 113 -0.53 0.66 13.16
C ILE A 113 -1.08 -0.49 12.33
N THR A 114 -0.64 -0.61 11.08
CA THR A 114 -1.13 -1.66 10.17
C THR A 114 -0.80 -3.06 10.68
N LYS A 115 0.38 -3.24 11.30
CA LYS A 115 0.78 -4.50 11.91
C LYS A 115 -0.06 -4.81 13.14
N SER A 116 -0.26 -3.84 14.03
CA SER A 116 -1.09 -4.00 15.23
C SER A 116 -2.53 -4.35 14.89
N ILE A 117 -3.10 -3.71 13.86
CA ILE A 117 -4.42 -4.10 13.34
C ILE A 117 -4.41 -5.56 12.84
N ALA A 118 -3.38 -5.97 12.08
CA ALA A 118 -3.26 -7.34 11.60
C ALA A 118 -3.18 -8.38 12.73
N GLU A 119 -2.59 -8.02 13.85
CA GLU A 119 -2.39 -8.87 15.04
C GLU A 119 -3.53 -8.74 16.07
N ASN A 120 -4.57 -7.93 15.78
CA ASN A 120 -5.70 -7.62 16.66
C ASN A 120 -5.30 -6.86 17.95
N GLU A 121 -4.19 -6.12 17.90
CA GLU A 121 -3.73 -5.21 18.96
C GLU A 121 -4.34 -3.82 18.74
N LEU A 122 -5.68 -3.71 18.83
CA LEU A 122 -6.40 -2.51 18.37
C LEU A 122 -6.16 -1.30 19.27
N GLU A 123 -5.94 -1.50 20.56
CA GLU A 123 -5.58 -0.47 21.54
C GLU A 123 -4.26 0.21 21.15
N LYS A 124 -3.26 -0.60 20.81
CA LYS A 124 -1.95 -0.14 20.33
C LYS A 124 -2.06 0.58 18.97
N ALA A 125 -2.91 0.07 18.07
CA ALA A 125 -3.16 0.74 16.81
C ALA A 125 -3.76 2.14 17.02
N ALA A 126 -4.72 2.29 17.95
CA ALA A 126 -5.32 3.58 18.29
C ALA A 126 -4.32 4.54 18.94
N GLU A 127 -3.45 4.07 19.83
CA GLU A 127 -2.37 4.87 20.42
C GLU A 127 -1.43 5.45 19.34
N PHE A 128 -0.95 4.63 18.43
CA PHE A 128 -0.10 5.09 17.34
C PHE A 128 -0.82 5.98 16.32
N LEU A 129 -2.13 5.79 16.11
CA LEU A 129 -2.95 6.70 15.29
C LEU A 129 -3.03 8.09 15.93
N LEU A 130 -3.25 8.17 17.23
CA LEU A 130 -3.21 9.42 17.97
C LEU A 130 -1.82 10.06 17.90
N ASP A 131 -0.76 9.28 18.08
CA ASP A 131 0.64 9.75 18.00
C ASP A 131 1.06 10.26 16.60
N LEU A 132 0.23 10.08 15.57
CA LEU A 132 0.40 10.73 14.27
C LEU A 132 -0.10 12.19 14.23
N SER A 133 -0.83 12.62 15.27
CA SER A 133 -1.28 14.01 15.38
C SER A 133 -0.15 14.93 15.80
N PRO A 134 0.03 16.08 15.13
CA PRO A 134 1.06 17.04 15.49
C PRO A 134 0.77 17.78 16.81
N SER A 135 -0.49 17.80 17.26
CA SER A 135 -0.91 18.49 18.48
C SER A 135 -2.24 17.97 19.00
N PHE A 136 -2.42 18.06 20.32
CA PHE A 136 -3.67 17.70 20.99
C PHE A 136 -4.24 18.90 21.75
N PRO A 137 -5.55 19.15 21.67
CA PRO A 137 -6.23 20.04 22.62
C PRO A 137 -6.32 19.37 24.00
N VAL A 138 -6.79 20.13 24.99
CA VAL A 138 -7.09 19.58 26.33
C VAL A 138 -8.38 18.76 26.24
N ILE A 139 -8.23 17.43 26.19
CA ILE A 139 -9.33 16.46 26.03
C ILE A 139 -9.06 15.22 26.89
N ASP A 140 -10.10 14.45 27.15
CA ASP A 140 -9.92 13.09 27.70
C ASP A 140 -9.49 12.13 26.59
N ILE A 141 -8.18 11.93 26.46
CA ILE A 141 -7.57 11.09 25.44
C ILE A 141 -8.03 9.63 25.55
N ASN A 142 -8.43 9.17 26.74
CA ASN A 142 -8.86 7.77 26.94
C ASN A 142 -10.22 7.53 26.30
N VAL A 143 -11.14 8.50 26.39
CA VAL A 143 -12.44 8.42 25.72
C VAL A 143 -12.26 8.36 24.23
N VAL A 144 -11.44 9.25 23.65
CA VAL A 144 -11.14 9.24 22.22
C VAL A 144 -10.51 7.93 21.76
N LYS A 145 -9.53 7.43 22.52
CA LYS A 145 -8.90 6.14 22.23
C LYS A 145 -9.91 4.99 22.23
N GLN A 146 -10.82 4.95 23.21
CA GLN A 146 -11.86 3.91 23.25
C GLN A 146 -12.81 3.98 22.04
N ASP A 147 -13.18 5.17 21.60
CA ASP A 147 -14.03 5.36 20.40
C ASP A 147 -13.31 4.86 19.15
N MET A 148 -12.02 5.19 19.00
CA MET A 148 -11.20 4.69 17.91
C MET A 148 -11.07 3.15 17.94
N VAL A 149 -10.85 2.56 19.11
CA VAL A 149 -10.79 1.10 19.27
C VAL A 149 -12.11 0.45 18.88
N ARG A 150 -13.26 1.01 19.30
CA ARG A 150 -14.58 0.50 18.90
C ARG A 150 -14.76 0.53 17.38
N THR A 151 -14.37 1.63 16.75
CA THR A 151 -14.43 1.80 15.29
C THR A 151 -13.54 0.79 14.56
N LEU A 152 -12.29 0.65 14.98
CA LEU A 152 -11.36 -0.34 14.44
C LEU A 152 -11.88 -1.76 14.60
N ARG A 153 -12.46 -2.09 15.77
CA ARG A 153 -13.02 -3.42 16.07
C ARG A 153 -14.21 -3.74 15.18
N ALA A 154 -15.11 -2.78 14.99
CA ALA A 154 -16.27 -2.95 14.11
C ALA A 154 -15.83 -3.22 12.67
N TRP A 155 -14.85 -2.48 12.15
CA TRP A 155 -14.29 -2.71 10.82
C TRP A 155 -13.53 -4.05 10.73
N TYR A 156 -12.70 -4.37 11.73
CA TYR A 156 -11.94 -5.62 11.80
C TYR A 156 -12.85 -6.84 11.67
N LEU A 157 -14.01 -6.83 12.34
CA LEU A 157 -14.98 -7.93 12.31
C LEU A 157 -15.74 -8.01 10.97
N ARG A 158 -15.90 -6.89 10.27
CA ARG A 158 -16.61 -6.85 8.97
C ARG A 158 -15.75 -7.35 7.80
N THR A 159 -14.43 -7.11 7.82
CA THR A 159 -13.59 -7.41 6.64
C THR A 159 -13.60 -8.88 6.20
N PRO A 160 -13.69 -9.90 7.08
CA PRO A 160 -13.72 -11.30 6.66
C PRO A 160 -15.09 -11.78 6.18
N ILE A 161 -16.17 -10.99 6.33
CA ILE A 161 -17.52 -11.40 5.96
C ILE A 161 -17.60 -11.44 4.43
N LYS A 162 -17.87 -12.62 3.88
CA LYS A 162 -18.09 -12.80 2.45
C LYS A 162 -19.41 -12.18 2.02
N ASN A 163 -19.48 -11.74 0.76
CA ASN A 163 -20.66 -11.13 0.13
C ASN A 163 -21.17 -9.85 0.85
N LEU A 164 -20.43 -9.30 1.79
CA LEU A 164 -20.71 -7.98 2.31
C LEU A 164 -20.35 -6.93 1.25
N ASP A 165 -21.14 -5.85 1.15
CA ASP A 165 -20.81 -4.76 0.21
C ASP A 165 -19.37 -4.27 0.41
N TYR A 166 -18.67 -4.04 -0.70
CA TYR A 166 -17.29 -3.60 -0.64
C TYR A 166 -17.13 -2.28 0.13
N GLY A 167 -18.11 -1.37 0.01
CA GLY A 167 -18.11 -0.11 0.74
C GLY A 167 -18.00 -0.29 2.25
N GLU A 168 -18.60 -1.34 2.81
CA GLU A 168 -18.51 -1.60 4.26
C GLU A 168 -17.17 -2.19 4.72
N LYS A 169 -16.41 -2.80 3.80
CA LYS A 169 -15.08 -3.40 4.07
C LYS A 169 -13.94 -2.42 3.77
N SER A 170 -14.18 -1.42 2.94
CA SER A 170 -13.18 -0.48 2.43
C SER A 170 -12.37 0.16 3.56
N ILE A 171 -11.07 0.33 3.29
CA ILE A 171 -10.18 1.11 4.16
C ILE A 171 -10.66 2.55 4.31
N MET A 172 -11.27 3.11 3.24
CA MET A 172 -11.79 4.47 3.25
C MET A 172 -12.86 4.66 4.32
N VAL A 173 -13.72 3.66 4.53
CA VAL A 173 -14.80 3.74 5.53
C VAL A 173 -14.23 3.87 6.94
N VAL A 174 -13.36 2.96 7.34
CA VAL A 174 -12.77 3.01 8.69
C VAL A 174 -11.94 4.27 8.88
N PHE A 175 -11.21 4.71 7.84
CA PHE A 175 -10.46 5.95 7.91
C PHE A 175 -11.37 7.18 8.09
N ASN A 176 -12.46 7.26 7.34
CA ASN A 176 -13.42 8.36 7.47
C ASN A 176 -14.06 8.38 8.86
N ASP A 177 -14.37 7.22 9.42
CA ASP A 177 -14.96 7.17 10.76
C ASP A 177 -13.94 7.55 11.84
N LEU A 178 -12.70 7.11 11.73
CA LEU A 178 -11.60 7.56 12.59
C LEU A 178 -11.36 9.08 12.44
N HIS A 179 -11.38 9.60 11.23
CA HIS A 179 -11.22 11.02 10.96
C HIS A 179 -12.36 11.86 11.57
N LYS A 180 -13.61 11.37 11.53
CA LYS A 180 -14.75 12.02 12.22
C LYS A 180 -14.50 12.13 13.73
N ILE A 181 -14.02 11.05 14.36
CA ILE A 181 -13.68 11.05 15.79
C ILE A 181 -12.59 12.07 16.07
N MET A 182 -11.51 12.09 15.29
CA MET A 182 -10.42 13.04 15.45
C MET A 182 -10.90 14.48 15.28
N ASN A 183 -11.68 14.77 14.23
CA ASN A 183 -12.20 16.07 13.93
C ASN A 183 -13.18 16.60 15.01
N ALA A 184 -14.08 15.75 15.49
CA ALA A 184 -15.00 16.08 16.58
C ALA A 184 -14.26 16.48 17.88
N ASN A 185 -13.09 15.92 18.10
CA ASN A 185 -12.21 16.20 19.23
C ASN A 185 -11.11 17.23 18.90
N ARG A 186 -11.18 17.92 17.77
CA ARG A 186 -10.22 18.93 17.29
C ARG A 186 -8.78 18.42 17.23
N ILE A 187 -8.60 17.13 16.95
CA ILE A 187 -7.30 16.49 16.76
C ILE A 187 -6.90 16.67 15.29
N ASN A 188 -5.79 17.35 15.06
CA ASN A 188 -5.31 17.65 13.73
C ASN A 188 -4.66 16.43 13.07
N VAL A 189 -4.85 16.30 11.76
CA VAL A 189 -4.22 15.27 10.92
C VAL A 189 -3.14 15.95 10.06
N SER A 190 -1.94 15.37 10.03
CA SER A 190 -0.85 15.94 9.23
C SER A 190 -1.12 15.80 7.73
N TRP A 191 -0.67 16.78 6.94
CA TRP A 191 -0.82 16.77 5.48
C TRP A 191 -0.12 15.56 4.82
N GLY A 192 1.03 15.14 5.35
CA GLY A 192 1.75 13.96 4.88
C GLY A 192 0.93 12.67 5.03
N LEU A 193 0.18 12.56 6.14
CA LEU A 193 -0.73 11.45 6.38
C LEU A 193 -1.87 11.42 5.35
N ILE A 194 -2.48 12.58 5.07
CA ILE A 194 -3.56 12.72 4.07
C ILE A 194 -3.08 12.28 2.69
N LYS A 195 -1.88 12.70 2.25
CA LYS A 195 -1.30 12.29 0.97
C LYS A 195 -1.10 10.76 0.90
N THR A 196 -0.60 10.16 1.97
CA THR A 196 -0.37 8.71 2.04
C THR A 196 -1.67 7.93 1.96
N PHE A 197 -2.69 8.38 2.68
CA PHE A 197 -4.02 7.77 2.61
C PHE A 197 -4.70 7.96 1.26
N ARG A 198 -4.51 9.08 0.59
CA ARG A 198 -5.01 9.28 -0.78
C ARG A 198 -4.50 8.17 -1.72
N SER A 199 -3.20 7.87 -1.67
CA SER A 199 -2.63 6.77 -2.48
C SER A 199 -3.19 5.41 -2.06
N TRP A 200 -3.42 5.20 -0.78
CA TRP A 200 -4.03 3.96 -0.29
C TRP A 200 -5.48 3.82 -0.77
N PHE A 201 -6.27 4.89 -0.73
CA PHE A 201 -7.66 4.87 -1.20
C PHE A 201 -7.77 4.59 -2.70
N GLN A 202 -6.82 5.06 -3.52
CA GLN A 202 -6.78 4.72 -4.93
C GLN A 202 -6.55 3.22 -5.16
N VAL A 203 -5.68 2.62 -4.37
CA VAL A 203 -5.47 1.16 -4.41
C VAL A 203 -6.70 0.43 -3.86
N ASP A 204 -7.29 0.92 -2.77
CA ASP A 204 -8.49 0.34 -2.17
C ASP A 204 -9.68 0.35 -3.13
N SER A 205 -9.93 1.46 -3.82
CA SER A 205 -10.99 1.55 -4.83
C SER A 205 -10.82 0.56 -5.97
N SER A 206 -9.57 0.24 -6.33
CA SER A 206 -9.25 -0.78 -7.32
C SER A 206 -9.60 -2.19 -6.86
N MET A 207 -9.58 -2.44 -5.54
CA MET A 207 -9.90 -3.77 -4.98
C MET A 207 -11.37 -4.12 -5.15
N ARG A 208 -12.27 -3.15 -5.25
CA ARG A 208 -13.68 -3.38 -5.53
C ARG A 208 -13.89 -4.24 -6.78
N TYR A 209 -13.07 -4.03 -7.81
CA TYR A 209 -13.15 -4.73 -9.09
C TYR A 209 -12.25 -5.96 -9.17
N LEU A 210 -11.10 -5.92 -8.50
CA LEU A 210 -10.09 -6.98 -8.58
C LEU A 210 -10.24 -8.04 -7.49
N LEU A 211 -10.79 -7.64 -6.35
CA LEU A 211 -10.85 -8.48 -5.15
C LEU A 211 -12.03 -8.08 -4.26
N PRO A 212 -13.29 -8.16 -4.76
CA PRO A 212 -14.46 -7.66 -4.05
C PRO A 212 -14.66 -8.32 -2.67
N ASP A 213 -14.30 -9.59 -2.52
CA ASP A 213 -14.35 -10.31 -1.25
C ASP A 213 -13.05 -10.21 -0.44
N ILE A 214 -12.33 -9.09 -0.55
CA ILE A 214 -11.10 -8.88 0.19
C ILE A 214 -11.35 -8.95 1.71
N ASP A 215 -10.49 -9.71 2.38
CA ASP A 215 -10.28 -9.61 3.81
C ASP A 215 -8.96 -8.82 4.01
N HIS A 216 -9.09 -7.53 4.35
CA HIS A 216 -7.95 -6.63 4.52
C HIS A 216 -7.01 -7.12 5.62
N ILE A 217 -7.53 -7.66 6.72
CA ILE A 217 -6.73 -8.18 7.84
C ILE A 217 -5.87 -9.35 7.39
N ARG A 218 -6.47 -10.25 6.62
CA ARG A 218 -5.73 -11.38 6.02
C ARG A 218 -4.65 -10.90 5.06
N GLN A 219 -4.90 -9.85 4.28
CA GLN A 219 -3.88 -9.27 3.38
C GLN A 219 -2.75 -8.61 4.17
N PHE A 220 -3.04 -7.89 5.24
CA PHE A 220 -2.03 -7.31 6.13
C PHE A 220 -1.15 -8.41 6.73
N ARG A 221 -1.74 -9.44 7.33
CA ARG A 221 -1.01 -10.60 7.88
C ARG A 221 -0.11 -11.26 6.83
N ARG A 222 -0.64 -11.47 5.62
CA ARG A 222 0.11 -12.07 4.51
C ARG A 222 1.31 -11.22 4.11
N TYR A 223 1.11 -9.90 4.04
CA TYR A 223 2.17 -8.96 3.73
C TYR A 223 3.29 -9.00 4.79
N PHE A 224 2.96 -8.87 6.07
CA PHE A 224 3.95 -8.87 7.15
C PHE A 224 4.72 -10.18 7.23
N ARG A 225 4.05 -11.33 7.17
CA ARG A 225 4.72 -12.65 7.09
C ARG A 225 5.68 -12.76 5.89
N SER A 226 5.26 -12.24 4.73
CA SER A 226 6.11 -12.24 3.53
C SER A 226 7.31 -11.31 3.68
N ARG A 227 7.13 -10.14 4.32
CA ARG A 227 8.20 -9.19 4.65
C ARG A 227 9.22 -9.80 5.61
N GLU A 228 8.79 -10.42 6.69
CA GLU A 228 9.65 -11.10 7.66
C GLU A 228 10.50 -12.19 6.99
N ARG A 229 9.89 -13.02 6.13
CA ARG A 229 10.62 -14.02 5.35
C ARG A 229 11.66 -13.40 4.42
N ARG A 230 11.38 -12.25 3.80
CA ARG A 230 12.34 -11.54 2.94
C ARG A 230 13.50 -10.96 3.76
N GLN A 231 13.21 -10.38 4.92
CA GLN A 231 14.24 -9.86 5.82
C GLN A 231 15.13 -10.99 6.34
N PHE A 232 14.54 -12.10 6.81
CA PHE A 232 15.29 -13.27 7.23
C PHE A 232 16.22 -13.78 6.12
N LYS A 233 15.71 -13.94 4.90
CA LYS A 233 16.54 -14.34 3.75
C LYS A 233 17.65 -13.35 3.42
N LYS A 234 17.46 -12.06 3.68
CA LYS A 234 18.49 -11.03 3.48
C LYS A 234 19.61 -11.16 4.51
N VAL A 235 19.27 -11.38 5.78
CA VAL A 235 20.23 -11.60 6.88
C VAL A 235 21.01 -12.88 6.68
N MET A 236 20.35 -13.95 6.23
CA MET A 236 20.96 -15.26 6.01
C MET A 236 21.81 -15.36 4.74
N ARG A 237 21.97 -14.28 3.97
CA ARG A 237 22.89 -14.28 2.83
C ARG A 237 24.34 -14.37 3.32
N PRO A 238 25.22 -15.18 2.67
CA PRO A 238 26.57 -15.43 3.15
C PRO A 238 27.42 -14.17 3.38
N LYS A 239 27.24 -13.14 2.55
CA LYS A 239 27.96 -11.85 2.70
C LYS A 239 27.54 -11.11 3.98
N THR A 240 26.27 -11.11 4.33
CA THR A 240 25.72 -10.41 5.51
C THR A 240 26.05 -11.17 6.80
N LEU A 241 26.04 -12.51 6.77
CA LEU A 241 26.48 -13.36 7.89
C LEU A 241 27.98 -13.17 8.20
N ARG A 242 28.83 -13.09 7.17
CA ARG A 242 30.26 -12.86 7.35
C ARG A 242 30.56 -11.50 8.02
N SER A 243 29.89 -10.42 7.60
CA SER A 243 30.07 -9.10 8.23
C SER A 243 29.56 -9.05 9.67
N SER A 244 28.42 -9.70 9.96
CA SER A 244 27.84 -9.76 11.31
C SER A 244 28.66 -10.63 12.28
N LEU A 245 29.22 -11.75 11.81
CA LEU A 245 30.03 -12.65 12.63
C LEU A 245 31.45 -12.15 12.88
N MET A 246 31.99 -11.30 11.98
CA MET A 246 33.34 -10.75 12.13
C MET A 246 33.38 -9.44 12.92
N GLY A 247 32.23 -8.87 13.34
CA GLY A 247 32.19 -7.64 14.13
C GLY A 247 32.82 -6.40 13.45
N ILE A 248 33.08 -6.47 12.13
CA ILE A 248 33.69 -5.39 11.36
C ILE A 248 32.56 -4.54 10.79
N PRO A 249 32.37 -3.28 11.22
CA PRO A 249 31.46 -2.35 10.57
C PRO A 249 31.88 -2.20 9.10
N GLU A 250 30.92 -2.21 8.17
CA GLU A 250 31.19 -2.00 6.72
C GLU A 250 31.96 -0.68 6.43
N THR A 251 31.97 0.24 7.38
CA THR A 251 32.70 1.52 7.34
C THR A 251 34.24 1.40 7.43
N ILE A 252 34.80 0.25 7.81
CA ILE A 252 36.26 0.12 7.94
C ILE A 252 36.94 -0.33 6.62
N SER A 253 36.18 -0.79 5.64
CA SER A 253 36.74 -1.19 4.33
C SER A 253 37.15 0.00 3.44
N GLU A 254 36.63 1.21 3.71
CA GLU A 254 36.99 2.42 2.94
C GLU A 254 38.26 3.11 3.37
N TYR A 255 38.86 2.72 4.51
CA TYR A 255 40.11 3.35 5.04
C TYR A 255 41.38 2.53 4.78
N ARG A 256 41.39 1.60 3.85
CA ARG A 256 42.59 0.88 3.42
C ARG A 256 43.07 1.27 2.03
N MET A 257 43.11 2.55 1.74
CA MET A 257 43.91 3.10 0.65
C MET A 257 44.45 4.47 1.08
N PHE A 258 45.48 4.45 1.91
CA PHE A 258 46.56 5.44 1.98
C PHE A 258 47.81 4.75 2.53
#